data_7005860b6b30fb1456c9783a2cc2620f
#
_entry.id   7005860b6b30fb1456c9783a2cc2620f
#
_cell.length_a   1.000
_cell.length_b   1.000
_cell.length_c   1.000
_cell.angle_alpha   90.00
_cell.angle_beta   90.00
_cell.angle_gamma   90.00
#
_symmetry.space_group_name_H-M   'P 1'
#
loop_
_entity.id
_entity.type
_entity.pdbx_description
1 polymer ?
#
loop_
_entity_poly.entity_id
_entity_poly.type
_entity_poly.pdbx_seq_one_letter_code
_entity_poly.pdbx_strand_id
1 'polypeptide(L)'
;MLFEERGVEIYYDRELKALDLDKQIATFNSPEGKVELPYDFINVIPPMRSPDAVRYSPLAWKTGPFAFDGWMEVEKGTLRHVRYPNVFGLGDIAGVPKGKTAASVKWPVPVAVDPLVA
;
A
#
# COMPACT_ATOMS: atom_id res chain seq x y z
N MET A 1 4.10 23.75 -16.17
CA MET A 1 3.84 22.92 -14.95
C MET A 1 5.10 22.96 -14.10
N LEU A 2 5.01 22.96 -12.76
CA LEU A 2 6.16 23.16 -11.87
C LEU A 2 7.35 22.20 -12.13
N PHE A 3 7.07 20.97 -12.56
CA PHE A 3 8.11 20.01 -12.90
C PHE A 3 8.88 20.36 -14.17
N GLU A 4 8.19 20.79 -15.23
CA GLU A 4 8.80 21.23 -16.50
C GLU A 4 9.67 22.47 -16.30
N GLU A 5 9.19 23.44 -15.50
CA GLU A 5 9.94 24.65 -15.15
C GLU A 5 11.24 24.35 -14.40
N ARG A 6 11.32 23.18 -13.75
CA ARG A 6 12.50 22.69 -13.01
C ARG A 6 13.33 21.67 -13.76
N GLY A 7 13.02 21.41 -15.04
CA GLY A 7 13.71 20.42 -15.84
C GLY A 7 13.51 18.98 -15.39
N VAL A 8 12.38 18.68 -14.70
CA VAL A 8 12.05 17.32 -14.26
C VAL A 8 11.24 16.64 -15.36
N GLU A 9 11.77 15.55 -15.87
CA GLU A 9 11.06 14.68 -16.80
C GLU A 9 10.11 13.74 -16.07
N ILE A 10 8.87 13.65 -16.55
CA ILE A 10 7.84 12.77 -15.98
C ILE A 10 7.45 11.72 -17.00
N TYR A 11 7.57 10.47 -16.59
CA TYR A 11 7.15 9.31 -17.40
C TYR A 11 5.93 8.67 -16.73
N TYR A 12 4.80 8.67 -17.42
CA TYR A 12 3.56 8.01 -16.98
C TYR A 12 3.51 6.56 -17.45
N ASP A 13 2.62 5.78 -16.82
CA ASP A 13 2.34 4.38 -17.17
C ASP A 13 3.60 3.48 -17.19
N ARG A 14 4.51 3.74 -16.24
CA ARG A 14 5.73 2.97 -16.05
C ARG A 14 5.72 2.27 -14.70
N GLU A 15 5.68 0.95 -14.73
CA GLU A 15 5.72 0.12 -13.54
C GLU A 15 7.14 -0.43 -13.33
N LEU A 16 7.78 -0.06 -12.22
CA LEU A 16 9.10 -0.58 -11.87
C LEU A 16 9.01 -2.09 -11.61
N LYS A 17 9.84 -2.87 -12.30
CA LYS A 17 9.91 -4.34 -12.20
C LYS A 17 11.18 -4.86 -11.57
N ALA A 18 12.31 -4.25 -11.86
CA ALA A 18 13.59 -4.72 -11.36
C ALA A 18 14.61 -3.57 -11.23
N LEU A 19 15.57 -3.76 -10.36
CA LEU A 19 16.75 -2.92 -10.21
C LEU A 19 18.00 -3.80 -10.36
N ASP A 20 18.87 -3.42 -11.26
CA ASP A 20 20.23 -3.93 -11.33
C ASP A 20 21.12 -2.93 -10.57
N LEU A 21 21.52 -3.31 -9.35
CA LEU A 21 22.28 -2.43 -8.48
C LEU A 21 23.75 -2.28 -8.93
N ASP A 22 24.29 -3.29 -9.60
CA ASP A 22 25.68 -3.29 -10.07
C ASP A 22 25.83 -2.39 -11.30
N LYS A 23 24.86 -2.45 -12.21
CA LYS A 23 24.82 -1.62 -13.41
C LYS A 23 24.10 -0.30 -13.24
N GLN A 24 23.45 -0.09 -12.08
CA GLN A 24 22.61 1.07 -11.81
C GLN A 24 21.52 1.27 -12.90
N ILE A 25 20.81 0.19 -13.24
CA ILE A 25 19.74 0.19 -14.23
C ILE A 25 18.42 -0.16 -13.57
N ALA A 26 17.41 0.68 -13.78
CA ALA A 26 16.02 0.42 -13.40
C ALA A 26 15.22 -0.05 -14.61
N THR A 27 14.54 -1.18 -14.48
CA THR A 27 13.70 -1.77 -15.52
C THR A 27 12.23 -1.52 -15.24
N PHE A 28 11.53 -0.98 -16.21
CA PHE A 28 10.11 -0.68 -16.15
C PHE A 28 9.34 -1.44 -17.23
N ASN A 29 8.12 -1.84 -16.90
CA ASN A 29 7.11 -2.16 -17.91
C ASN A 29 6.37 -0.88 -18.30
N SER A 30 6.09 -0.75 -19.58
CA SER A 30 5.27 0.31 -20.15
C SER A 30 4.30 -0.27 -21.18
N PRO A 31 3.28 0.48 -21.65
CA PRO A 31 2.39 0.05 -22.73
C PRO A 31 3.15 -0.30 -24.04
N GLU A 32 4.30 0.30 -24.24
CA GLU A 32 5.14 0.09 -25.44
C GLU A 32 6.16 -1.06 -25.26
N GLY A 33 6.22 -1.65 -24.06
CA GLY A 33 7.14 -2.73 -23.72
C GLY A 33 8.08 -2.41 -22.57
N LYS A 34 9.15 -3.20 -22.48
CA LYS A 34 10.18 -3.05 -21.44
C LYS A 34 11.08 -1.85 -21.73
N VAL A 35 11.28 -1.01 -20.73
CA VAL A 35 12.17 0.15 -20.77
C VAL A 35 13.21 0.07 -19.67
N GLU A 36 14.47 0.36 -19.99
CA GLU A 36 15.57 0.40 -19.04
C GLU A 36 16.12 1.82 -18.97
N LEU A 37 16.23 2.33 -17.74
CA LEU A 37 16.76 3.67 -17.47
C LEU A 37 17.95 3.57 -16.50
N PRO A 38 19.09 4.17 -16.84
CA PRO A 38 20.20 4.29 -15.90
C PRO A 38 19.86 5.30 -14.80
N TYR A 39 20.49 5.14 -13.63
CA TYR A 39 20.35 6.06 -12.51
C TYR A 39 21.67 6.18 -11.73
N ASP A 40 21.95 7.36 -11.22
CA ASP A 40 23.02 7.59 -10.25
C ASP A 40 22.49 7.46 -8.82
N PHE A 41 21.27 7.96 -8.60
CA PHE A 41 20.52 7.82 -7.35
C PHE A 41 19.08 7.49 -7.68
N ILE A 42 18.48 6.57 -6.91
CA ILE A 42 17.09 6.19 -7.08
C ILE A 42 16.34 6.17 -5.73
N ASN A 43 15.17 6.79 -5.71
CA ASN A 43 14.23 6.67 -4.60
C ASN A 43 13.00 5.88 -5.06
N VAL A 44 12.75 4.75 -4.42
CA VAL A 44 11.68 3.82 -4.81
C VAL A 44 10.70 3.65 -3.67
N ILE A 45 9.41 3.71 -3.99
CA ILE A 45 8.34 3.31 -3.09
C ILE A 45 7.86 1.93 -3.55
N PRO A 46 8.27 0.84 -2.87
CA PRO A 46 7.83 -0.50 -3.25
C PRO A 46 6.33 -0.67 -3.00
N PRO A 47 5.65 -1.56 -3.73
CA PRO A 47 4.26 -1.91 -3.45
C PRO A 47 4.11 -2.38 -2.00
N MET A 48 3.16 -1.79 -1.28
CA MET A 48 2.86 -2.19 0.09
C MET A 48 2.02 -3.47 0.08
N ARG A 49 2.31 -4.37 1.02
CA ARG A 49 1.51 -5.56 1.26
C ARG A 49 1.34 -5.79 2.76
N SER A 50 0.31 -6.53 3.11
CA SER A 50 0.10 -6.95 4.50
C SER A 50 1.22 -7.88 4.98
N PRO A 51 1.61 -7.82 6.26
CA PRO A 51 2.49 -8.80 6.86
C PRO A 51 1.98 -10.23 6.69
N ASP A 52 2.90 -11.18 6.52
CA ASP A 52 2.57 -12.58 6.26
C ASP A 52 1.69 -13.20 7.36
N ALA A 53 1.89 -12.80 8.61
CA ALA A 53 1.06 -13.23 9.75
C ALA A 53 -0.44 -12.90 9.58
N VAL A 54 -0.77 -11.81 8.91
CA VAL A 54 -2.16 -11.45 8.61
C VAL A 54 -2.58 -12.00 7.24
N ARG A 55 -1.73 -11.83 6.23
CA ARG A 55 -1.99 -12.23 4.84
C ARG A 55 -2.42 -13.68 4.70
N TYR A 56 -1.75 -14.59 5.42
CA TYR A 56 -2.03 -16.02 5.37
C TYR A 56 -2.97 -16.52 6.48
N SER A 57 -3.49 -15.60 7.30
CA SER A 57 -4.44 -15.92 8.37
C SER A 57 -5.90 -15.79 7.92
N PRO A 58 -6.85 -16.27 8.75
CA PRO A 58 -8.27 -15.98 8.55
C PRO A 58 -8.64 -14.51 8.66
N LEU A 59 -7.75 -13.64 9.12
CA LEU A 59 -8.03 -12.21 9.30
C LEU A 59 -7.99 -11.43 7.97
N ALA A 60 -7.30 -11.96 6.95
CA ALA A 60 -7.21 -11.28 5.67
C ALA A 60 -8.52 -11.35 4.86
N TRP A 61 -8.76 -10.33 4.05
CA TRP A 61 -9.76 -10.37 2.99
C TRP A 61 -9.54 -11.60 2.11
N LYS A 62 -10.59 -12.39 1.88
CA LYS A 62 -10.54 -13.56 1.01
C LYS A 62 -11.09 -13.29 -0.38
N THR A 63 -11.93 -12.28 -0.52
CA THR A 63 -12.58 -11.87 -1.76
C THR A 63 -12.62 -10.35 -1.86
N GLY A 64 -12.87 -9.82 -3.05
CA GLY A 64 -13.00 -8.38 -3.27
C GLY A 64 -11.67 -7.65 -3.48
N PRO A 65 -11.70 -6.32 -3.53
CA PRO A 65 -10.57 -5.51 -3.99
C PRO A 65 -9.34 -5.54 -3.09
N PHE A 66 -9.49 -5.92 -1.82
CA PHE A 66 -8.38 -5.96 -0.85
C PHE A 66 -7.81 -7.36 -0.63
N ALA A 67 -8.37 -8.39 -1.28
CA ALA A 67 -7.93 -9.78 -1.12
C ALA A 67 -6.53 -10.02 -1.66
N PHE A 68 -6.15 -9.32 -2.73
CA PHE A 68 -4.89 -9.51 -3.44
C PHE A 68 -3.67 -9.23 -2.56
N ASP A 69 -3.75 -8.17 -1.76
CA ASP A 69 -2.66 -7.70 -0.91
C ASP A 69 -2.69 -8.32 0.49
N GLY A 70 -3.75 -9.08 0.81
CA GLY A 70 -3.92 -9.75 2.09
C GLY A 70 -4.18 -8.83 3.27
N TRP A 71 -4.74 -7.64 3.03
CA TRP A 71 -5.12 -6.71 4.08
C TRP A 71 -6.20 -7.30 5.00
N MET A 72 -6.23 -6.84 6.25
CA MET A 72 -7.20 -7.30 7.24
C MET A 72 -8.63 -6.90 6.84
N GLU A 73 -9.56 -7.85 6.92
CA GLU A 73 -10.96 -7.63 6.61
C GLU A 73 -11.69 -6.95 7.77
N VAL A 74 -11.86 -5.64 7.67
CA VAL A 74 -12.52 -4.85 8.69
C VAL A 74 -13.71 -4.07 8.13
N GLU A 75 -14.68 -3.82 8.98
CA GLU A 75 -15.79 -2.92 8.71
C GLU A 75 -15.25 -1.46 8.74
N LYS A 76 -15.54 -0.68 7.69
CA LYS A 76 -14.92 0.64 7.49
C LYS A 76 -15.30 1.71 8.53
N GLY A 77 -16.43 1.56 9.18
CA GLY A 77 -16.94 2.51 10.17
C GLY A 77 -16.45 2.24 11.58
N THR A 78 -16.18 0.99 11.93
CA THR A 78 -15.77 0.56 13.27
C THR A 78 -14.35 0.03 13.34
N LEU A 79 -13.76 -0.29 12.19
CA LEU A 79 -12.45 -0.93 12.04
C LEU A 79 -12.35 -2.31 12.72
N ARG A 80 -13.48 -2.84 13.15
CA ARG A 80 -13.59 -4.18 13.74
C ARG A 80 -13.62 -5.22 12.64
N HIS A 81 -12.96 -6.34 12.88
CA HIS A 81 -12.96 -7.46 11.95
C HIS A 81 -14.38 -8.02 11.77
N VAL A 82 -14.79 -8.27 10.53
CA VAL A 82 -16.16 -8.68 10.21
C VAL A 82 -16.58 -10.04 10.80
N ARG A 83 -15.60 -10.94 11.05
CA ARG A 83 -15.84 -12.29 11.61
C ARG A 83 -15.39 -12.45 13.06
N TYR A 84 -14.46 -11.61 13.53
CA TYR A 84 -13.88 -11.72 14.86
C TYR A 84 -14.09 -10.40 15.62
N PRO A 85 -15.16 -10.28 16.44
CA PRO A 85 -15.57 -9.01 17.04
C PRO A 85 -14.58 -8.45 18.08
N ASN A 86 -13.64 -9.25 18.53
CA ASN A 86 -12.56 -8.87 19.44
C ASN A 86 -11.26 -8.47 18.72
N VAL A 87 -11.28 -8.40 17.38
CA VAL A 87 -10.13 -8.03 16.57
C VAL A 87 -10.40 -6.72 15.84
N PHE A 88 -9.44 -5.82 15.88
CA PHE A 88 -9.50 -4.52 15.20
C PHE A 88 -8.28 -4.34 14.31
N GLY A 89 -8.46 -3.75 13.14
CA GLY A 89 -7.39 -3.40 12.20
C GLY A 89 -7.24 -1.89 12.11
N LEU A 90 -6.09 -1.38 12.54
CA LEU A 90 -5.78 0.05 12.54
C LEU A 90 -4.58 0.36 11.64
N GLY A 91 -4.63 1.51 10.99
CA GLY A 91 -3.55 1.96 10.11
C GLY A 91 -3.45 1.16 8.83
N ASP A 92 -2.23 0.89 8.41
CA ASP A 92 -1.95 0.31 7.09
C ASP A 92 -2.49 -1.11 6.93
N ILE A 93 -2.68 -1.84 8.04
CA ILE A 93 -3.21 -3.21 8.00
C ILE A 93 -4.68 -3.28 7.58
N ALA A 94 -5.45 -2.22 7.82
CA ALA A 94 -6.88 -2.20 7.52
C ALA A 94 -7.14 -2.22 6.01
N GLY A 95 -7.90 -3.20 5.54
CA GLY A 95 -8.38 -3.29 4.16
C GLY A 95 -9.58 -2.39 3.91
N VAL A 96 -9.37 -1.09 3.94
CA VAL A 96 -10.37 -0.04 3.68
C VAL A 96 -9.89 0.90 2.59
N PRO A 97 -10.80 1.57 1.85
CA PRO A 97 -10.45 2.49 0.76
C PRO A 97 -9.89 3.82 1.32
N LYS A 98 -8.73 3.75 1.95
CA LYS A 98 -8.07 4.89 2.59
C LYS A 98 -6.57 4.84 2.34
N GLY A 99 -5.95 6.00 2.22
CA GLY A 99 -4.50 6.09 2.06
C GLY A 99 -3.76 5.47 3.25
N LYS A 100 -2.74 4.69 2.96
CA LYS A 100 -1.89 4.04 3.95
C LYS A 100 -0.74 4.98 4.33
N THR A 101 -1.03 5.88 5.26
CA THR A 101 -0.07 6.87 5.76
C THR A 101 -0.21 7.01 7.27
N ALA A 102 0.85 7.43 7.94
CA ALA A 102 0.82 7.68 9.40
C ALA A 102 -0.29 8.69 9.78
N ALA A 103 -0.50 9.71 8.96
CA ALA A 103 -1.56 10.69 9.17
C ALA A 103 -2.97 10.07 9.13
N SER A 104 -3.18 9.01 8.34
CA SER A 104 -4.47 8.34 8.23
C SER A 104 -4.84 7.47 9.46
N VAL A 105 -3.92 7.28 10.39
CA VAL A 105 -4.17 6.53 11.64
C VAL A 105 -4.82 7.41 12.71
N LYS A 106 -4.50 8.69 12.72
CA LYS A 106 -4.92 9.63 13.78
C LYS A 106 -6.43 9.64 14.06
N TRP A 107 -7.25 9.63 13.01
CA TRP A 107 -8.71 9.70 13.12
C TRP A 107 -9.37 8.34 13.41
N PRO A 108 -8.90 7.21 12.86
CA PRO A 108 -9.47 5.89 13.17
C PRO A 108 -9.19 5.38 14.58
N VAL A 109 -8.14 5.84 15.26
CA VAL A 109 -7.81 5.35 16.60
C VAL A 109 -8.95 5.56 17.61
N PRO A 110 -9.55 6.74 17.79
CA PRO A 110 -10.68 6.90 18.69
C PRO A 110 -11.84 5.96 18.35
N VAL A 111 -12.16 5.79 17.07
CA VAL A 111 -13.26 4.94 16.59
C VAL A 111 -13.08 3.48 17.01
N ALA A 112 -11.84 2.98 17.03
CA ALA A 112 -11.58 1.61 17.48
C ALA A 112 -11.43 1.48 19.00
N VAL A 113 -10.99 2.54 19.69
CA VAL A 113 -10.80 2.53 21.14
C VAL A 113 -12.12 2.64 21.89
N ASP A 114 -13.05 3.48 21.46
CA ASP A 114 -14.34 3.68 22.12
C ASP A 114 -15.08 2.36 22.39
N PRO A 115 -15.23 1.42 21.45
CA PRO A 115 -15.88 0.14 21.70
C PRO A 115 -15.06 -0.84 22.56
N LEU A 116 -13.74 -0.59 22.73
CA LEU A 116 -12.87 -1.44 23.55
C LEU A 116 -12.93 -1.08 25.04
N VAL A 117 -13.31 0.17 25.36
CA VAL A 117 -13.34 0.68 26.74
C VAL A 117 -14.76 0.84 27.28
N ALA A 118 -15.77 0.66 26.44
CA ALA A 118 -17.17 0.66 26.80
C ALA A 118 -17.60 -0.70 27.37
#